data_446aa8b786a6c8bbb0c2e4e1b4e6057a
#
_entry.id   446aa8b786a6c8bbb0c2e4e1b4e6057a
#
_cell.length_a   1.000
_cell.length_b   1.000
_cell.length_c   1.000
_cell.angle_alpha   90.00
_cell.angle_beta   90.00
_cell.angle_gamma   90.00
#
_symmetry.space_group_name_H-M   'P 1'
#
loop_
_entity.id
_entity.type
_entity.pdbx_description
1 polymer ?
#
loop_
_entity_poly.entity_id
_entity_poly.type
_entity_poly.pdbx_seq_one_letter_code
_entity_poly.pdbx_strand_id
1 'polypeptide(L)'
;MDSALSPREIQSRIRSGATVEEVAAEAGVGVDQVEPFAVPVLAELDHIIEVAMTCPVRRAGAPGSHRTLGTVISRVVKANSIPDKNISWRSWRHEDRTWALEAQWPASEEGAPHCATFRFDLKGRHTCLLYTSDAADE
;
A
#
# COMPACT_ATOMS: atom_id res chain seq x y z
N MET A 1 -4.11 -13.25 -29.29
CA MET A 1 -5.04 -13.29 -28.16
C MET A 1 -5.67 -11.93 -27.98
N ASP A 2 -6.98 -11.92 -27.98
CA ASP A 2 -7.70 -10.66 -27.99
C ASP A 2 -8.09 -10.24 -26.61
N SER A 3 -7.25 -9.44 -25.99
CA SER A 3 -7.58 -8.84 -24.70
C SER A 3 -8.36 -7.56 -24.94
N ALA A 4 -9.37 -7.34 -24.11
CA ALA A 4 -10.11 -6.09 -24.15
C ALA A 4 -9.29 -4.91 -23.65
N LEU A 5 -8.18 -5.19 -22.97
CA LEU A 5 -7.29 -4.16 -22.45
C LEU A 5 -5.94 -4.25 -23.12
N SER A 6 -5.36 -3.10 -23.42
CA SER A 6 -3.99 -3.05 -23.92
C SER A 6 -3.01 -3.34 -22.79
N PRO A 7 -1.75 -3.69 -23.11
CA PRO A 7 -0.75 -3.87 -22.05
C PRO A 7 -0.63 -2.67 -21.14
N ARG A 8 -0.69 -1.47 -21.71
CA ARG A 8 -0.63 -0.24 -20.90
C ARG A 8 -1.81 -0.13 -19.97
N GLU A 9 -3.00 -0.48 -20.45
CA GLU A 9 -4.18 -0.45 -19.60
C GLU A 9 -4.12 -1.47 -18.50
N ILE A 10 -3.60 -2.66 -18.80
CA ILE A 10 -3.41 -3.69 -17.79
C ILE A 10 -2.51 -3.15 -16.68
N GLN A 11 -1.39 -2.55 -17.06
CA GLN A 11 -0.46 -2.03 -16.07
C GLN A 11 -1.06 -0.89 -15.27
N SER A 12 -1.84 -0.05 -15.92
CA SER A 12 -2.50 1.06 -15.23
C SER A 12 -3.48 0.56 -14.18
N ARG A 13 -4.25 -0.48 -14.51
CA ARG A 13 -5.19 -1.07 -13.56
C ARG A 13 -4.49 -1.63 -12.34
N ILE A 14 -3.40 -2.37 -12.56
CA ILE A 14 -2.63 -2.96 -11.47
C ILE A 14 -2.05 -1.85 -10.60
N ARG A 15 -1.49 -0.81 -11.22
CA ARG A 15 -0.88 0.28 -10.47
C ARG A 15 -1.91 1.00 -9.60
N SER A 16 -3.16 1.04 -10.05
CA SER A 16 -4.23 1.70 -9.30
C SER A 16 -4.86 0.82 -8.24
N GLY A 17 -4.39 -0.40 -8.09
CA GLY A 17 -4.83 -1.25 -7.00
C GLY A 17 -5.61 -2.49 -7.37
N ALA A 18 -5.89 -2.70 -8.66
CA ALA A 18 -6.63 -3.89 -9.07
C ALA A 18 -5.76 -5.12 -8.93
N THR A 19 -6.37 -6.24 -8.63
CA THR A 19 -5.64 -7.50 -8.57
C THR A 19 -5.48 -8.07 -9.98
N VAL A 20 -4.53 -9.00 -10.11
CA VAL A 20 -4.31 -9.67 -11.39
C VAL A 20 -5.58 -10.36 -11.85
N GLU A 21 -6.30 -10.99 -10.90
CA GLU A 21 -7.54 -11.68 -11.22
C GLU A 21 -8.62 -10.72 -11.73
N GLU A 22 -8.73 -9.57 -11.10
CA GLU A 22 -9.72 -8.57 -11.53
C GLU A 22 -9.41 -8.06 -12.92
N VAL A 23 -8.14 -7.82 -13.20
CA VAL A 23 -7.72 -7.32 -14.50
C VAL A 23 -7.95 -8.39 -15.56
N ALA A 24 -7.65 -9.64 -15.24
CA ALA A 24 -7.86 -10.72 -16.18
C ALA A 24 -9.34 -10.86 -16.54
N ALA A 25 -10.20 -10.72 -15.53
CA ALA A 25 -11.65 -10.79 -15.78
C ALA A 25 -12.10 -9.63 -16.67
N GLU A 26 -11.61 -8.45 -16.40
CA GLU A 26 -11.97 -7.28 -17.21
C GLU A 26 -11.47 -7.42 -18.63
N ALA A 27 -10.27 -7.95 -18.80
CA ALA A 27 -9.66 -8.10 -20.12
C ALA A 27 -10.25 -9.28 -20.90
N GLY A 28 -10.91 -10.21 -20.20
CA GLY A 28 -11.47 -11.37 -20.85
C GLY A 28 -10.44 -12.43 -21.19
N VAL A 29 -9.36 -12.50 -20.41
CA VAL A 29 -8.29 -13.46 -20.65
C VAL A 29 -7.95 -14.15 -19.34
N GLY A 30 -7.07 -15.15 -19.40
CA GLY A 30 -6.63 -15.82 -18.20
C GLY A 30 -5.59 -15.01 -17.44
N VAL A 31 -5.41 -15.36 -16.18
CA VAL A 31 -4.44 -14.69 -15.32
C VAL A 31 -3.03 -14.78 -15.91
N ASP A 32 -2.71 -15.92 -16.52
CA ASP A 32 -1.39 -16.12 -17.10
C ASP A 32 -1.10 -15.16 -18.26
N GLN A 33 -2.15 -14.58 -18.86
CA GLN A 33 -1.97 -13.59 -19.91
C GLN A 33 -1.67 -12.21 -19.33
N VAL A 34 -2.10 -11.96 -18.10
CA VAL A 34 -1.92 -10.66 -17.46
C VAL A 34 -0.61 -10.59 -16.68
N GLU A 35 -0.19 -11.71 -16.10
CA GLU A 35 0.96 -11.71 -15.21
C GLU A 35 2.23 -11.10 -15.79
N PRO A 36 2.61 -11.37 -17.04
CA PRO A 36 3.84 -10.77 -17.54
C PRO A 36 3.84 -9.24 -17.52
N PHE A 37 2.67 -8.64 -17.65
CA PHE A 37 2.55 -7.19 -17.60
C PHE A 37 2.41 -6.69 -16.17
N ALA A 38 1.89 -7.53 -15.29
CA ALA A 38 1.69 -7.15 -13.90
C ALA A 38 2.97 -7.19 -13.08
N VAL A 39 3.85 -8.12 -13.36
CA VAL A 39 5.04 -8.34 -12.54
C VAL A 39 5.87 -7.07 -12.34
N PRO A 40 6.23 -6.33 -13.40
CA PRO A 40 7.02 -5.11 -13.18
C PRO A 40 6.27 -4.06 -12.37
N VAL A 41 4.94 -3.99 -12.51
CA VAL A 41 4.17 -3.01 -11.74
C VAL A 41 4.10 -3.43 -10.28
N LEU A 42 3.92 -4.72 -10.02
CA LEU A 42 3.90 -5.21 -8.64
C LEU A 42 5.23 -4.95 -7.95
N ALA A 43 6.34 -5.11 -8.69
CA ALA A 43 7.64 -4.79 -8.14
C ALA A 43 7.76 -3.30 -7.84
N GLU A 44 7.20 -2.47 -8.71
CA GLU A 44 7.18 -1.03 -8.48
C GLU A 44 6.40 -0.69 -7.22
N LEU A 45 5.24 -1.32 -7.03
CA LEU A 45 4.42 -1.06 -5.85
C LEU A 45 5.15 -1.47 -4.57
N ASP A 46 5.87 -2.58 -4.61
CA ASP A 46 6.66 -2.99 -3.46
C ASP A 46 7.78 -2.01 -3.18
N HIS A 47 8.41 -1.52 -4.23
CA HIS A 47 9.50 -0.56 -4.09
C HIS A 47 8.99 0.75 -3.46
N ILE A 48 7.78 1.16 -3.81
CA ILE A 48 7.19 2.36 -3.23
C ILE A 48 7.07 2.22 -1.72
N ILE A 49 6.68 1.04 -1.25
CA ILE A 49 6.59 0.79 0.18
C ILE A 49 7.97 0.94 0.82
N GLU A 50 8.99 0.36 0.20
CA GLU A 50 10.34 0.44 0.74
C GLU A 50 10.83 1.88 0.83
N VAL A 51 10.60 2.66 -0.21
CA VAL A 51 11.02 4.04 -0.22
C VAL A 51 10.28 4.83 0.86
N ALA A 52 8.96 4.60 0.96
CA ALA A 52 8.16 5.32 1.95
C ALA A 52 8.63 5.05 3.37
N MET A 53 9.11 3.85 3.63
CA MET A 53 9.60 3.52 4.97
C MET A 53 10.77 4.39 5.40
N THR A 54 11.53 4.93 4.44
CA THR A 54 12.68 5.77 4.76
C THR A 54 12.34 7.25 4.79
N CYS A 55 11.08 7.60 4.56
CA CYS A 55 10.67 8.99 4.48
C CYS A 55 9.95 9.41 5.75
N PRO A 56 10.02 10.70 6.12
CA PRO A 56 9.38 11.14 7.36
C PRO A 56 7.86 11.07 7.26
N VAL A 57 7.25 10.87 8.43
CA VAL A 57 5.80 10.87 8.55
C VAL A 57 5.37 12.24 9.07
N ARG A 58 4.37 12.80 8.43
CA ARG A 58 3.78 14.06 8.87
C ARG A 58 2.40 13.79 9.43
N ARG A 59 2.07 14.49 10.50
CA ARG A 59 0.74 14.47 11.06
C ARG A 59 0.17 15.85 11.00
N ALA A 60 -1.13 15.92 10.82
CA ALA A 60 -1.81 17.20 10.86
C ALA A 60 -1.56 17.83 12.22
N GLY A 61 -1.14 19.08 12.24
CA GLY A 61 -0.91 19.79 13.48
C GLY A 61 0.38 19.45 14.19
N ALA A 62 1.22 18.62 13.60
CA ALA A 62 2.48 18.25 14.21
C ALA A 62 3.61 18.36 13.20
N PRO A 63 3.86 19.57 12.72
CA PRO A 63 4.93 19.74 11.73
C PRO A 63 6.28 19.46 12.35
N GLY A 64 7.22 19.12 11.51
CA GLY A 64 8.58 18.95 11.96
C GLY A 64 8.93 17.60 12.49
N SER A 65 8.06 16.63 12.34
CA SER A 65 8.43 15.28 12.74
C SER A 65 9.55 14.78 11.84
N HIS A 66 10.56 14.20 12.46
CA HIS A 66 11.68 13.64 11.73
C HIS A 66 11.67 12.10 11.75
N ARG A 67 10.63 11.52 12.31
CA ARG A 67 10.56 10.07 12.37
C ARG A 67 10.13 9.52 11.03
N THR A 68 10.82 8.47 10.60
CA THR A 68 10.46 7.80 9.37
C THR A 68 9.27 6.89 9.60
N LEU A 69 8.59 6.54 8.51
CA LEU A 69 7.48 5.60 8.60
C LEU A 69 7.95 4.29 9.22
N GLY A 70 9.12 3.80 8.82
CA GLY A 70 9.66 2.56 9.37
C GLY A 70 9.80 2.63 10.87
N THR A 71 10.29 3.75 11.40
CA THR A 71 10.45 3.92 12.83
C THR A 71 9.10 3.94 13.53
N VAL A 72 8.13 4.64 12.96
CA VAL A 72 6.81 4.73 13.56
C VAL A 72 6.16 3.35 13.62
N ILE A 73 6.25 2.60 12.54
CA ILE A 73 5.66 1.26 12.47
C ILE A 73 6.35 0.34 13.47
N SER A 74 7.68 0.41 13.58
CA SER A 74 8.40 -0.41 14.55
C SER A 74 7.91 -0.16 15.96
N ARG A 75 7.66 1.09 16.30
CA ARG A 75 7.18 1.42 17.63
C ARG A 75 5.78 0.87 17.89
N VAL A 76 4.91 1.01 16.90
CA VAL A 76 3.54 0.51 17.03
C VAL A 76 3.56 -1.01 17.20
N VAL A 77 4.37 -1.67 16.40
CA VAL A 77 4.49 -3.11 16.44
C VAL A 77 4.96 -3.59 17.80
N LYS A 78 5.99 -2.94 18.34
CA LYS A 78 6.51 -3.31 19.64
C LYS A 78 5.51 -3.04 20.76
N ALA A 79 4.85 -1.88 20.68
CA ALA A 79 3.90 -1.50 21.72
C ALA A 79 2.72 -2.45 21.78
N ASN A 80 2.36 -3.06 20.66
CA ASN A 80 1.20 -3.93 20.59
C ASN A 80 1.56 -5.40 20.48
N SER A 81 2.83 -5.72 20.60
CA SER A 81 3.33 -7.09 20.56
C SER A 81 2.93 -7.81 19.28
N ILE A 82 2.98 -7.10 18.17
CA ILE A 82 2.65 -7.65 16.87
C ILE A 82 3.92 -8.17 16.20
N PRO A 83 3.97 -9.43 15.79
CA PRO A 83 5.14 -9.90 15.03
C PRO A 83 5.23 -9.19 13.69
N ASP A 84 6.43 -8.81 13.29
CA ASP A 84 6.63 -8.13 12.01
C ASP A 84 6.04 -8.91 10.85
N LYS A 85 6.16 -10.22 10.90
CA LYS A 85 5.68 -11.06 9.81
C LYS A 85 4.17 -11.05 9.68
N ASN A 86 3.47 -10.54 10.70
CA ASN A 86 2.01 -10.50 10.66
C ASN A 86 1.49 -9.23 10.02
N ILE A 87 2.36 -8.31 9.66
CA ILE A 87 1.93 -7.09 8.99
C ILE A 87 2.06 -7.28 7.50
N SER A 88 0.97 -7.05 6.78
CA SER A 88 1.01 -7.09 5.33
C SER A 88 0.78 -5.68 4.80
N TRP A 89 1.41 -5.39 3.68
CA TRP A 89 1.39 -4.07 3.08
C TRP A 89 0.86 -4.13 1.67
N ARG A 90 0.13 -3.08 1.28
CA ARG A 90 -0.27 -2.87 -0.10
C ARG A 90 0.01 -1.44 -0.45
N SER A 91 0.25 -1.18 -1.72
CA SER A 91 0.33 0.19 -2.21
C SER A 91 -0.38 0.26 -3.55
N TRP A 92 -0.84 1.45 -3.87
CA TRP A 92 -1.44 1.71 -5.18
C TRP A 92 -1.36 3.20 -5.44
N ARG A 93 -1.56 3.59 -6.70
CA ARG A 93 -1.38 4.96 -7.11
C ARG A 93 -2.73 5.67 -7.22
N HIS A 94 -2.77 6.88 -6.67
CA HIS A 94 -3.93 7.77 -6.80
C HIS A 94 -3.84 8.55 -8.11
N GLU A 95 -4.95 9.12 -8.51
CA GLU A 95 -5.00 9.93 -9.73
C GLU A 95 -4.14 11.17 -9.61
N ASP A 96 -3.96 11.69 -8.42
CA ASP A 96 -3.15 12.90 -8.21
C ASP A 96 -1.66 12.59 -8.17
N ARG A 97 -1.29 11.35 -8.49
CA ARG A 97 0.10 10.89 -8.56
C ARG A 97 0.75 10.67 -7.21
N THR A 98 0.01 10.78 -6.13
CA THR A 98 0.51 10.29 -4.86
C THR A 98 0.19 8.81 -4.76
N TRP A 99 0.73 8.17 -3.73
CA TRP A 99 0.59 6.75 -3.54
C TRP A 99 -0.15 6.48 -2.25
N ALA A 100 -0.96 5.44 -2.25
CA ALA A 100 -1.58 4.96 -1.02
C ALA A 100 -0.74 3.82 -0.49
N LEU A 101 -0.62 3.76 0.82
CA LEU A 101 -0.03 2.61 1.50
C LEU A 101 -1.02 2.14 2.54
N GLU A 102 -1.19 0.85 2.62
CA GLU A 102 -2.08 0.28 3.62
C GLU A 102 -1.36 -0.84 4.33
N ALA A 103 -1.30 -0.74 5.65
CA ALA A 103 -0.76 -1.79 6.51
C ALA A 103 -1.93 -2.50 7.16
N GLN A 104 -1.89 -3.83 7.19
CA GLN A 104 -2.91 -4.62 7.85
C GLN A 104 -2.25 -5.60 8.78
N TRP A 105 -2.85 -5.82 9.94
CA TRP A 105 -2.38 -6.83 10.87
C TRP A 105 -3.58 -7.47 11.55
N PRO A 106 -3.46 -8.74 11.98
CA PRO A 106 -4.60 -9.43 12.57
C PRO A 106 -5.00 -8.80 13.90
N ALA A 107 -6.29 -8.86 14.19
CA ALA A 107 -6.76 -8.48 15.50
C ALA A 107 -6.24 -9.49 16.52
N SER A 108 -6.10 -9.03 17.77
CA SER A 108 -5.57 -9.93 18.80
C SER A 108 -6.55 -11.05 19.10
N GLU A 109 -7.81 -10.85 18.81
CA GLU A 109 -8.81 -11.88 19.00
C GLU A 109 -9.71 -11.92 17.81
N GLU A 110 -10.91 -12.36 17.98
CA GLU A 110 -11.82 -12.40 16.86
C GLU A 110 -12.12 -11.02 16.37
N GLY A 111 -12.43 -10.89 15.12
CA GLY A 111 -12.81 -9.63 14.54
C GLY A 111 -12.02 -9.32 13.30
N ALA A 112 -12.36 -8.20 12.68
CA ALA A 112 -11.71 -7.78 11.46
C ALA A 112 -10.27 -7.36 11.74
N PRO A 113 -9.39 -7.56 10.77
CA PRO A 113 -8.01 -7.08 10.93
C PRO A 113 -7.96 -5.58 11.11
N HIS A 114 -6.95 -5.12 11.81
CA HIS A 114 -6.68 -3.69 11.91
C HIS A 114 -5.99 -3.21 10.65
N CYS A 115 -6.17 -1.96 10.30
CA CYS A 115 -5.45 -1.39 9.17
C CYS A 115 -5.13 0.08 9.42
N ALA A 116 -4.09 0.53 8.75
CA ALA A 116 -3.71 1.94 8.74
C ALA A 116 -3.42 2.32 7.31
N THR A 117 -3.94 3.46 6.89
CA THR A 117 -3.79 3.94 5.52
C THR A 117 -3.01 5.24 5.53
N PHE A 118 -2.03 5.33 4.64
CA PHE A 118 -1.16 6.49 4.53
C PHE A 118 -1.18 6.99 3.09
N ARG A 119 -0.89 8.27 2.93
CA ARG A 119 -0.64 8.84 1.60
C ARG A 119 0.84 9.19 1.53
N PHE A 120 1.50 8.70 0.52
CA PHE A 120 2.93 8.94 0.32
C PHE A 120 3.12 9.82 -0.89
N ASP A 121 3.83 10.92 -0.70
CA ASP A 121 4.20 11.82 -1.80
C ASP A 121 5.65 11.56 -2.11
N LEU A 122 5.89 10.85 -3.20
CA LEU A 122 7.26 10.51 -3.59
C LEU A 122 8.07 11.75 -3.92
N LYS A 123 7.45 12.71 -4.57
CA LYS A 123 8.13 13.92 -4.98
C LYS A 123 8.54 14.75 -3.76
N GLY A 124 7.65 14.87 -2.80
CA GLY A 124 7.95 15.60 -1.57
C GLY A 124 8.63 14.76 -0.51
N ARG A 125 8.69 13.45 -0.72
CA ARG A 125 9.36 12.49 0.14
C ARG A 125 8.86 12.55 1.58
N HIS A 126 7.54 12.46 1.71
CA HIS A 126 6.93 12.40 3.02
C HIS A 126 5.64 11.59 2.96
N THR A 127 5.23 11.09 4.11
CA THR A 127 4.04 10.28 4.26
C THR A 127 3.10 10.94 5.26
N CYS A 128 1.81 10.89 4.97
CA CYS A 128 0.78 11.38 5.89
C CYS A 128 -0.12 10.23 6.28
N LEU A 129 -0.42 10.14 7.57
CA LEU A 129 -1.38 9.16 8.05
C LEU A 129 -2.78 9.68 7.76
N LEU A 130 -3.57 8.88 7.06
CA LEU A 130 -4.94 9.27 6.72
C LEU A 130 -5.96 8.63 7.63
N TYR A 131 -5.75 7.35 7.98
CA TYR A 131 -6.80 6.61 8.67
C TYR A 131 -6.21 5.39 9.36
N THR A 132 -6.72 5.11 10.55
CA THR A 132 -6.36 3.90 11.29
C THR A 132 -7.64 3.31 11.85
N SER A 133 -7.93 2.06 11.51
CA SER A 133 -9.12 1.42 12.01
C SER A 133 -9.03 1.11 13.49
N ASP A 134 -7.84 1.20 14.02
CA ASP A 134 -7.57 0.90 15.41
C ASP A 134 -7.49 2.17 16.23
N ALA A 135 -8.02 3.21 15.75
CA ALA A 135 -7.86 4.49 16.35
C ALA A 135 -8.43 4.57 17.74
N ALA A 136 -9.40 3.76 17.98
CA ALA A 136 -10.00 3.77 19.27
C ALA A 136 -9.03 3.45 20.35
N ASP A 137 -7.99 2.80 19.97
CA ASP A 137 -7.05 2.35 20.92
C ASP A 137 -6.09 3.38 21.30
N GLU A 138 -6.18 4.41 20.69
CA GLU A 138 -5.36 5.28 21.00
C GLU A 138 -5.50 6.03 21.78
#